data_d5b3b22ce011914c10d3c38eaeba84a4
#
_entry.id   d5b3b22ce011914c10d3c38eaeba84a4
#
_cell.length_a   1.000
_cell.length_b   1.000
_cell.length_c   1.000
_cell.angle_alpha   90.00
_cell.angle_beta   90.00
_cell.angle_gamma   90.00
#
_symmetry.space_group_name_H-M   'P 1'
#
loop_
_entity.id
_entity.type
_entity.pdbx_description
1 polymer ?
#
loop_
_entity_poly.entity_id
_entity_poly.type
_entity_poly.pdbx_seq_one_letter_code
_entity_poly.pdbx_strand_id
1 'polypeptide(L)'
;RDDRTSSGLGDVYKRQVTAVSVRPEQNLNIENEKKIKILAAAGIETDKVDEEFSRIKTVFVDFETDKLVTIDPAYDHIKAASNPNLSTVIPKADDIAVLKRRENIGTIYVWVDEKNAIEKLVLPIRGYGLWGTLYGYLSLDSDLNTVRGIEYYDHKETPGLGGEAVSYTHLTLPTTDRG
;
A
#
# COMPACT_ATOMS: atom_id res chain seq x y z
N ARG A 1 54.54 6.59 21.12
CA ARG A 1 53.92 7.73 20.44
C ARG A 1 52.78 7.22 19.62
N ASP A 2 51.60 7.67 20.04
CA ASP A 2 50.30 7.22 19.51
C ASP A 2 50.13 7.45 18.01
N ASP A 3 49.70 6.41 17.35
CA ASP A 3 49.17 6.46 16.00
C ASP A 3 47.78 5.73 15.95
N ARG A 4 46.78 6.33 16.59
CA ARG A 4 45.41 5.79 16.69
C ARG A 4 44.31 6.72 16.24
N THR A 5 44.57 7.70 15.37
CA THR A 5 43.52 8.68 14.98
C THR A 5 43.16 8.75 13.54
N SER A 6 43.59 7.80 12.66
CA SER A 6 43.25 7.88 11.21
C SER A 6 42.24 6.88 10.70
N SER A 7 41.78 5.88 11.48
CA SER A 7 40.88 4.84 10.98
C SER A 7 39.36 5.19 11.04
N GLY A 8 38.96 6.10 11.91
CA GLY A 8 37.53 6.38 12.15
C GLY A 8 36.84 7.19 11.05
N LEU A 9 37.53 8.14 10.43
CA LEU A 9 36.94 9.02 9.40
C LEU A 9 36.73 8.30 8.06
N GLY A 10 37.62 7.37 7.71
CA GLY A 10 37.51 6.56 6.48
C GLY A 10 36.31 5.61 6.50
N ASP A 11 36.00 5.03 7.68
CA ASP A 11 34.87 4.09 7.82
C ASP A 11 33.51 4.79 7.83
N VAL A 12 33.43 5.99 8.42
CA VAL A 12 32.21 6.81 8.36
C VAL A 12 31.93 7.27 6.94
N TYR A 13 32.94 7.69 6.21
CA TYR A 13 32.80 8.11 4.82
C TYR A 13 32.41 6.96 3.88
N LYS A 14 33.00 5.77 4.05
CA LYS A 14 32.63 4.56 3.30
C LYS A 14 31.17 4.15 3.57
N ARG A 15 30.71 4.20 4.81
CA ARG A 15 29.32 3.89 5.17
C ARG A 15 28.34 4.89 4.58
N GLN A 16 28.66 6.17 4.54
CA GLN A 16 27.82 7.22 3.94
C GLN A 16 27.75 7.09 2.41
N VAL A 17 28.85 6.83 1.74
CA VAL A 17 28.90 6.66 0.29
C VAL A 17 28.13 5.39 -0.14
N THR A 18 28.30 4.29 0.61
CA THR A 18 27.53 3.05 0.34
C THR A 18 26.04 3.24 0.57
N ALA A 19 25.63 3.96 1.61
CA ALA A 19 24.22 4.24 1.91
C ALA A 19 23.55 5.13 0.84
N VAL A 20 24.28 6.06 0.24
CA VAL A 20 23.76 6.95 -0.82
C VAL A 20 23.62 6.21 -2.15
N SER A 21 24.53 5.28 -2.47
CA SER A 21 24.52 4.53 -3.74
C SER A 21 23.43 3.43 -3.77
N VAL A 22 23.00 2.91 -2.62
CA VAL A 22 21.99 1.83 -2.52
C VAL A 22 20.55 2.38 -2.49
N ARG A 23 20.34 3.63 -2.13
CA ARG A 23 19.00 4.24 -2.04
C ARG A 23 18.16 4.18 -3.34
N PRO A 24 18.71 4.43 -4.55
CA PRO A 24 17.93 4.34 -5.79
C PRO A 24 17.42 2.92 -6.05
N GLU A 25 18.27 1.91 -5.83
CA GLU A 25 17.90 0.50 -6.03
C GLU A 25 16.86 0.03 -5.01
N GLN A 26 16.96 0.48 -3.75
CA GLN A 26 15.97 0.19 -2.72
C GLN A 26 14.60 0.80 -3.06
N ASN A 27 14.57 2.04 -3.56
CA ASN A 27 13.32 2.69 -3.96
C ASN A 27 12.66 1.98 -5.15
N LEU A 28 13.44 1.57 -6.15
CA LEU A 28 12.94 0.79 -7.30
C LEU A 28 12.36 -0.55 -6.86
N ASN A 29 13.01 -1.23 -5.92
CA ASN A 29 12.53 -2.51 -5.39
C ASN A 29 11.21 -2.33 -4.63
N ILE A 30 11.08 -1.28 -3.82
CA ILE A 30 9.85 -0.95 -3.08
C ILE A 30 8.70 -0.63 -4.05
N GLU A 31 8.96 0.14 -5.11
CA GLU A 31 7.95 0.45 -6.12
C GLU A 31 7.50 -0.79 -6.89
N ASN A 32 8.43 -1.66 -7.26
CA ASN A 32 8.12 -2.92 -7.94
C ASN A 32 7.34 -3.87 -7.03
N GLU A 33 7.72 -3.99 -5.77
CA GLU A 33 6.99 -4.79 -4.79
C GLU A 33 5.55 -4.27 -4.62
N LYS A 34 5.37 -2.95 -4.52
CA LYS A 34 4.05 -2.32 -4.48
C LYS A 34 3.21 -2.67 -5.71
N LYS A 35 3.78 -2.60 -6.91
CA LYS A 35 3.08 -2.97 -8.15
C LYS A 35 2.64 -4.44 -8.12
N ILE A 36 3.54 -5.34 -7.73
CA ILE A 36 3.25 -6.78 -7.62
C ILE A 36 2.09 -7.02 -6.65
N LYS A 37 2.08 -6.37 -5.49
CA LYS A 37 1.03 -6.53 -4.48
C LYS A 37 -0.33 -6.00 -4.95
N ILE A 38 -0.35 -4.90 -5.70
CA ILE A 38 -1.57 -4.36 -6.31
C ILE A 38 -2.13 -5.33 -7.36
N LEU A 39 -1.26 -5.89 -8.21
CA LEU A 39 -1.64 -6.89 -9.21
C LEU A 39 -2.14 -8.19 -8.57
N ALA A 40 -1.46 -8.68 -7.53
CA ALA A 40 -1.86 -9.85 -6.78
C ALA A 40 -3.25 -9.67 -6.14
N ALA A 41 -3.52 -8.51 -5.51
CA ALA A 41 -4.85 -8.18 -4.99
C ALA A 41 -5.93 -8.21 -6.09
N ALA A 42 -5.59 -7.77 -7.31
CA ALA A 42 -6.47 -7.84 -8.47
C ALA A 42 -6.64 -9.26 -9.06
N GLY A 43 -5.95 -10.26 -8.48
CA GLY A 43 -5.96 -11.64 -8.96
C GLY A 43 -5.15 -11.84 -10.25
N ILE A 44 -4.11 -11.02 -10.46
CA ILE A 44 -3.26 -11.07 -11.65
C ILE A 44 -1.86 -11.49 -11.25
N GLU A 45 -1.51 -12.69 -11.64
CA GLU A 45 -0.16 -13.23 -11.53
C GLU A 45 0.53 -13.11 -12.88
N THR A 46 1.62 -12.35 -12.93
CA THR A 46 2.36 -12.10 -14.19
C THR A 46 3.84 -11.83 -13.93
N ASP A 47 4.67 -12.29 -14.86
CA ASP A 47 6.08 -11.91 -14.91
C ASP A 47 6.30 -10.54 -15.59
N LYS A 48 5.24 -10.01 -16.25
CA LYS A 48 5.27 -8.73 -16.98
C LYS A 48 4.63 -7.60 -16.16
N VAL A 49 5.17 -7.36 -14.97
CA VAL A 49 4.62 -6.43 -13.98
C VAL A 49 4.39 -5.04 -14.54
N ASP A 50 5.38 -4.47 -15.25
CA ASP A 50 5.27 -3.10 -15.79
C ASP A 50 4.25 -2.98 -16.92
N GLU A 51 4.14 -4.00 -17.78
CA GLU A 51 3.18 -4.04 -18.88
C GLU A 51 1.74 -4.04 -18.32
N GLU A 52 1.46 -4.94 -17.40
CA GLU A 52 0.15 -5.05 -16.78
C GLU A 52 -0.17 -3.84 -15.90
N PHE A 53 0.82 -3.34 -15.14
CA PHE A 53 0.62 -2.16 -14.30
C PHE A 53 0.36 -0.88 -15.13
N SER A 54 0.81 -0.81 -16.39
CA SER A 54 0.53 0.31 -17.29
C SER A 54 -0.96 0.50 -17.59
N ARG A 55 -1.77 -0.54 -17.42
CA ARG A 55 -3.24 -0.51 -17.55
C ARG A 55 -3.95 0.04 -16.32
N ILE A 56 -3.21 0.24 -15.22
CA ILE A 56 -3.75 0.78 -13.97
C ILE A 56 -3.60 2.29 -13.98
N LYS A 57 -4.71 2.99 -13.77
CA LYS A 57 -4.74 4.43 -13.53
C LYS A 57 -4.82 4.70 -12.04
N THR A 58 -3.87 5.49 -11.53
CA THR A 58 -3.97 5.99 -10.16
C THR A 58 -4.85 7.22 -10.17
N VAL A 59 -5.92 7.21 -9.39
CA VAL A 59 -6.82 8.33 -9.18
C VAL A 59 -6.86 8.72 -7.71
N PHE A 60 -7.14 9.98 -7.45
CA PHE A 60 -7.19 10.53 -6.11
C PHE A 60 -8.59 11.09 -5.84
N VAL A 61 -9.10 10.81 -4.64
CA VAL A 61 -10.42 11.25 -4.19
C VAL A 61 -10.28 12.09 -2.95
N ASP A 62 -10.82 13.28 -2.98
CA ASP A 62 -10.98 14.13 -1.81
C ASP A 62 -12.20 13.65 -1.01
N PHE A 63 -11.98 13.14 0.20
CA PHE A 63 -13.02 12.59 1.07
C PHE A 63 -13.91 13.66 1.74
N GLU A 64 -13.59 14.93 1.62
CA GLU A 64 -14.43 16.02 2.12
C GLU A 64 -15.46 16.44 1.07
N THR A 65 -15.03 16.46 -0.20
CA THR A 65 -15.87 16.93 -1.31
C THR A 65 -16.47 15.83 -2.16
N ASP A 66 -16.04 14.56 -1.95
CA ASP A 66 -16.40 13.36 -2.74
C ASP A 66 -16.08 13.54 -4.23
N LYS A 67 -14.99 14.24 -4.54
CA LYS A 67 -14.59 14.53 -5.92
C LYS A 67 -13.21 13.94 -6.24
N LEU A 68 -13.05 13.60 -7.51
CA LEU A 68 -11.74 13.30 -8.06
C LEU A 68 -10.89 14.57 -8.10
N VAL A 69 -9.65 14.46 -7.64
CA VAL A 69 -8.69 15.57 -7.62
C VAL A 69 -7.41 15.17 -8.34
N THR A 70 -6.73 16.15 -8.90
CA THR A 70 -5.40 15.97 -9.50
C THR A 70 -4.37 16.48 -8.52
N ILE A 71 -3.48 15.59 -8.08
CA ILE A 71 -2.39 15.92 -7.17
C ILE A 71 -1.08 15.31 -7.69
N ASP A 72 0.02 15.61 -7.02
CA ASP A 72 1.33 15.04 -7.34
C ASP A 72 1.27 13.50 -7.31
N PRO A 73 1.69 12.80 -8.38
CA PRO A 73 1.77 11.34 -8.41
C PRO A 73 2.63 10.72 -7.29
N ALA A 74 3.57 11.49 -6.73
CA ALA A 74 4.40 11.08 -5.59
C ALA A 74 3.65 11.14 -4.24
N TYR A 75 2.36 11.48 -4.23
CA TYR A 75 1.55 11.51 -3.02
C TYR A 75 1.50 10.15 -2.33
N ASP A 76 1.79 10.17 -1.03
CA ASP A 76 1.80 9.00 -0.16
C ASP A 76 0.68 9.14 0.88
N HIS A 77 -0.41 8.40 0.70
CA HIS A 77 -1.58 8.42 1.58
C HIS A 77 -1.26 7.95 3.00
N ILE A 78 -0.25 7.08 3.19
CA ILE A 78 0.16 6.61 4.53
C ILE A 78 0.85 7.73 5.30
N LYS A 79 1.76 8.46 4.63
CA LYS A 79 2.40 9.64 5.22
C LYS A 79 1.41 10.77 5.47
N ALA A 80 0.47 10.99 4.54
CA ALA A 80 -0.58 11.98 4.68
C ALA A 80 -1.47 11.69 5.90
N ALA A 81 -1.84 10.44 6.14
CA ALA A 81 -2.62 10.04 7.30
C ALA A 81 -1.94 10.37 8.65
N SER A 82 -0.61 10.35 8.67
CA SER A 82 0.18 10.69 9.86
C SER A 82 0.38 12.21 10.04
N ASN A 83 0.11 13.01 9.01
CA ASN A 83 0.29 14.46 9.02
C ASN A 83 -1.02 15.16 9.43
N PRO A 84 -1.05 15.93 10.54
CA PRO A 84 -2.25 16.63 11.00
C PRO A 84 -2.87 17.59 9.97
N ASN A 85 -2.06 18.16 9.08
CA ASN A 85 -2.52 19.09 8.05
C ASN A 85 -3.14 18.41 6.82
N LEU A 86 -2.88 17.11 6.63
CA LEU A 86 -3.31 16.31 5.47
C LEU A 86 -4.28 15.21 5.88
N SER A 87 -4.71 15.19 7.13
CA SER A 87 -5.57 14.14 7.68
C SER A 87 -6.57 14.69 8.68
N THR A 88 -7.73 14.05 8.75
CA THR A 88 -8.82 14.36 9.67
C THR A 88 -8.88 13.32 10.78
N VAL A 89 -9.19 13.77 12.00
CA VAL A 89 -9.41 12.88 13.15
C VAL A 89 -10.72 12.12 12.94
N ILE A 90 -10.68 10.80 13.07
CA ILE A 90 -11.87 9.96 13.04
C ILE A 90 -12.51 10.00 14.44
N PRO A 91 -13.82 10.32 14.56
CA PRO A 91 -14.52 10.24 15.83
C PRO A 91 -14.42 8.82 16.41
N LYS A 92 -14.20 8.70 17.71
CA LYS A 92 -13.99 7.40 18.37
C LYS A 92 -15.14 6.40 18.13
N ALA A 93 -16.35 6.89 17.94
CA ALA A 93 -17.52 6.05 17.67
C ALA A 93 -17.50 5.43 16.27
N ASP A 94 -16.81 6.08 15.32
CA ASP A 94 -16.76 5.68 13.91
C ASP A 94 -15.45 4.97 13.57
N ASP A 95 -14.45 5.01 14.48
CA ASP A 95 -13.11 4.45 14.28
C ASP A 95 -13.05 2.96 14.61
N ILE A 96 -13.76 2.15 13.84
CA ILE A 96 -13.81 0.69 13.98
C ILE A 96 -12.43 0.06 13.76
N ALA A 97 -11.66 0.61 12.84
CA ALA A 97 -10.33 0.11 12.48
C ALA A 97 -9.20 0.65 13.39
N VAL A 98 -9.53 1.46 14.40
CA VAL A 98 -8.60 2.06 15.39
C VAL A 98 -7.45 2.82 14.74
N LEU A 99 -7.75 3.58 13.69
CA LEU A 99 -6.78 4.36 12.91
C LEU A 99 -6.48 5.74 13.51
N LYS A 100 -7.40 6.28 14.31
CA LYS A 100 -7.38 7.63 14.90
C LYS A 100 -7.49 8.77 13.90
N ARG A 101 -6.88 8.65 12.74
CA ARG A 101 -6.87 9.66 11.68
C ARG A 101 -6.98 9.01 10.30
N ARG A 102 -7.67 9.68 9.39
CA ARG A 102 -7.78 9.31 7.97
C ARG A 102 -7.18 10.45 7.12
N GLU A 103 -6.41 10.11 6.12
CA GLU A 103 -5.97 11.05 5.09
C GLU A 103 -7.17 11.78 4.46
N ASN A 104 -7.01 13.04 4.08
CA ASN A 104 -8.07 13.82 3.45
C ASN A 104 -8.26 13.41 1.98
N ILE A 105 -7.18 12.94 1.34
CA ILE A 105 -7.20 12.48 -0.05
C ILE A 105 -6.84 11.01 -0.10
N GLY A 106 -7.76 10.20 -0.59
CA GLY A 106 -7.57 8.77 -0.81
C GLY A 106 -6.94 8.46 -2.17
N THR A 107 -6.18 7.37 -2.22
CA THR A 107 -5.63 6.81 -3.45
C THR A 107 -6.45 5.61 -3.89
N ILE A 108 -6.79 5.53 -5.17
CA ILE A 108 -7.51 4.41 -5.78
C ILE A 108 -6.75 3.97 -7.03
N TYR A 109 -6.58 2.68 -7.21
CA TYR A 109 -6.01 2.10 -8.43
C TYR A 109 -7.15 1.53 -9.27
N VAL A 110 -7.33 2.07 -10.48
CA VAL A 110 -8.42 1.71 -11.38
C VAL A 110 -7.86 0.94 -12.56
N TRP A 111 -8.23 -0.31 -12.69
CA TRP A 111 -7.94 -1.12 -13.86
C TRP A 111 -8.97 -0.83 -14.95
N VAL A 112 -8.50 -0.47 -16.12
CA VAL A 112 -9.37 -0.17 -17.26
C VAL A 112 -9.12 -1.13 -18.41
N ASP A 113 -10.18 -1.46 -19.14
CA ASP A 113 -10.08 -2.18 -20.38
C ASP A 113 -9.58 -1.30 -21.55
N GLU A 114 -9.47 -1.89 -22.74
CA GLU A 114 -9.04 -1.17 -23.96
C GLU A 114 -10.00 -0.03 -24.36
N LYS A 115 -11.25 -0.05 -23.87
CA LYS A 115 -12.26 1.00 -24.10
C LYS A 115 -12.33 2.03 -23.00
N ASN A 116 -11.39 2.01 -22.03
CA ASN A 116 -11.39 2.82 -20.82
C ASN A 116 -12.60 2.58 -19.88
N ALA A 117 -13.30 1.45 -19.99
CA ALA A 117 -14.27 1.07 -18.98
C ALA A 117 -13.56 0.47 -17.75
N ILE A 118 -14.12 0.72 -16.57
CA ILE A 118 -13.59 0.17 -15.32
C ILE A 118 -13.82 -1.34 -15.32
N GLU A 119 -12.75 -2.09 -15.22
CA GLU A 119 -12.77 -3.55 -15.10
C GLU A 119 -12.64 -3.99 -13.63
N LYS A 120 -11.73 -3.36 -12.89
CA LYS A 120 -11.51 -3.62 -11.47
C LYS A 120 -11.10 -2.35 -10.74
N LEU A 121 -11.34 -2.34 -9.44
CA LEU A 121 -10.87 -1.31 -8.52
C LEU A 121 -9.97 -1.95 -7.47
N VAL A 122 -8.83 -1.34 -7.16
CA VAL A 122 -8.00 -1.76 -6.04
C VAL A 122 -7.85 -0.60 -5.06
N LEU A 123 -8.29 -0.85 -3.84
CA LEU A 123 -8.33 0.12 -2.75
C LEU A 123 -7.24 -0.20 -1.73
N PRO A 124 -6.37 0.74 -1.38
CA PRO A 124 -5.54 0.61 -0.19
C PRO A 124 -6.42 0.52 1.04
N ILE A 125 -6.18 -0.48 1.85
CA ILE A 125 -6.86 -0.67 3.13
C ILE A 125 -5.86 -0.73 4.27
N ARG A 126 -6.29 -0.34 5.47
CA ARG A 126 -5.50 -0.47 6.68
C ARG A 126 -6.39 -0.59 7.90
N GLY A 127 -5.87 -1.23 8.94
CA GLY A 127 -6.54 -1.38 10.20
C GLY A 127 -5.53 -1.72 11.30
N TYR A 128 -5.86 -1.43 12.55
CA TYR A 128 -5.00 -1.76 13.67
C TYR A 128 -5.26 -3.19 14.12
N GLY A 129 -4.23 -4.04 14.03
CA GLY A 129 -4.24 -5.40 14.53
C GLY A 129 -3.93 -5.49 16.03
N LEU A 130 -3.40 -6.62 16.47
CA LEU A 130 -3.05 -6.82 17.88
C LEU A 130 -1.77 -6.04 18.27
N TRP A 131 -0.77 -6.03 17.42
CA TRP A 131 0.56 -5.46 17.68
C TRP A 131 0.87 -4.21 16.85
N GLY A 132 0.08 -3.93 15.83
CA GLY A 132 0.29 -2.76 14.99
C GLY A 132 -0.67 -2.64 13.83
N THR A 133 -0.43 -1.65 12.97
CA THR A 133 -1.25 -1.46 11.78
C THR A 133 -0.90 -2.51 10.73
N LEU A 134 -1.96 -3.13 10.17
CA LEU A 134 -1.88 -3.94 8.96
C LEU A 134 -2.21 -3.05 7.77
N TYR A 135 -1.49 -3.24 6.68
CA TYR A 135 -1.71 -2.57 5.42
C TYR A 135 -1.96 -3.59 4.32
N GLY A 136 -2.91 -3.32 3.47
CA GLY A 136 -3.27 -4.22 2.38
C GLY A 136 -3.95 -3.52 1.22
N TYR A 137 -4.31 -4.31 0.22
CA TYR A 137 -5.10 -3.91 -0.93
C TYR A 137 -6.35 -4.77 -1.00
N LEU A 138 -7.50 -4.14 -1.22
CA LEU A 138 -8.79 -4.78 -1.48
C LEU A 138 -9.14 -4.57 -2.94
N SER A 139 -9.40 -5.64 -3.67
CA SER A 139 -9.88 -5.55 -5.05
C SER A 139 -11.38 -5.76 -5.15
N LEU A 140 -12.03 -4.90 -5.90
CA LEU A 140 -13.45 -4.98 -6.26
C LEU A 140 -13.62 -5.15 -7.76
N ASP A 141 -14.69 -5.82 -8.15
CA ASP A 141 -15.13 -5.90 -9.54
C ASP A 141 -15.67 -4.57 -10.08
N SER A 142 -15.99 -4.54 -11.36
CA SER A 142 -16.61 -3.39 -12.03
C SER A 142 -17.96 -2.96 -11.45
N ASP A 143 -18.65 -3.85 -10.73
CA ASP A 143 -19.88 -3.55 -9.99
C ASP A 143 -19.63 -2.75 -8.69
N LEU A 144 -18.37 -2.53 -8.32
CA LEU A 144 -17.89 -1.83 -7.14
C LEU A 144 -18.39 -2.42 -5.80
N ASN A 145 -18.86 -3.65 -5.83
CA ASN A 145 -19.44 -4.33 -4.67
C ASN A 145 -18.87 -5.74 -4.46
N THR A 146 -18.57 -6.46 -5.53
CA THR A 146 -18.04 -7.82 -5.43
C THR A 146 -16.55 -7.79 -5.11
N VAL A 147 -16.17 -8.34 -3.94
CA VAL A 147 -14.77 -8.47 -3.54
C VAL A 147 -14.11 -9.60 -4.34
N ARG A 148 -13.01 -9.31 -5.01
CA ARG A 148 -12.21 -10.26 -5.78
C ARG A 148 -11.02 -10.81 -5.01
N GLY A 149 -10.40 -9.98 -4.19
CA GLY A 149 -9.23 -10.40 -3.42
C GLY A 149 -8.82 -9.37 -2.38
N ILE A 150 -8.05 -9.85 -1.43
CA ILE A 150 -7.38 -9.02 -0.42
C ILE A 150 -5.94 -9.48 -0.38
N GLU A 151 -5.00 -8.54 -0.44
CA GLU A 151 -3.58 -8.80 -0.31
C GLU A 151 -2.99 -7.90 0.77
N TYR A 152 -2.49 -8.48 1.85
CA TYR A 152 -1.74 -7.76 2.89
C TYR A 152 -0.27 -7.70 2.51
N TYR A 153 0.38 -6.55 2.69
CA TYR A 153 1.78 -6.35 2.32
C TYR A 153 2.69 -5.86 3.45
N ASP A 154 2.10 -5.32 4.54
CA ASP A 154 2.87 -4.90 5.71
C ASP A 154 2.06 -5.11 6.99
N HIS A 155 2.73 -5.62 8.02
CA HIS A 155 2.15 -5.87 9.34
C HIS A 155 3.20 -5.94 10.44
N LYS A 156 2.76 -5.80 11.68
CA LYS A 156 3.60 -5.97 12.88
C LYS A 156 3.15 -7.15 13.75
N GLU A 157 2.35 -8.04 13.18
CA GLU A 157 1.84 -9.21 13.89
C GLU A 157 2.91 -10.29 14.05
N THR A 158 2.75 -11.14 15.08
CA THR A 158 3.68 -12.23 15.37
C THR A 158 3.66 -13.29 14.26
N PRO A 159 4.82 -13.68 13.70
CA PRO A 159 4.91 -14.78 12.75
C PRO A 159 4.30 -16.07 13.30
N GLY A 160 3.56 -16.82 12.46
CA GLY A 160 2.90 -18.06 12.86
C GLY A 160 1.63 -17.92 13.69
N LEU A 161 1.20 -16.66 13.94
CA LEU A 161 -0.06 -16.32 14.60
C LEU A 161 -0.80 -15.27 13.77
N GLY A 162 -0.83 -13.99 14.21
CA GLY A 162 -1.48 -12.90 13.45
C GLY A 162 -0.85 -12.63 12.08
N GLY A 163 0.44 -12.94 11.90
CA GLY A 163 1.14 -12.85 10.62
C GLY A 163 0.65 -13.81 9.54
N GLU A 164 -0.08 -14.86 9.91
CA GLU A 164 -0.67 -15.80 8.94
C GLU A 164 -1.70 -15.13 8.02
N ALA A 165 -2.36 -14.06 8.46
CA ALA A 165 -3.26 -13.29 7.61
C ALA A 165 -2.60 -12.76 6.33
N VAL A 166 -1.27 -12.60 6.33
CA VAL A 166 -0.48 -12.16 5.16
C VAL A 166 -0.03 -13.35 4.31
N SER A 167 0.08 -14.55 4.91
CA SER A 167 0.50 -15.77 4.22
C SER A 167 -0.64 -16.43 3.44
N TYR A 168 -1.90 -16.24 3.85
CA TYR A 168 -3.08 -16.80 3.20
C TYR A 168 -3.80 -15.76 2.36
N THR A 169 -3.21 -15.38 1.24
CA THR A 169 -3.74 -14.36 0.33
C THR A 169 -4.93 -14.83 -0.51
N HIS A 170 -5.32 -16.10 -0.41
CA HIS A 170 -6.51 -16.64 -1.06
C HIS A 170 -7.65 -16.82 -0.07
N LEU A 171 -8.21 -15.69 0.42
CA LEU A 171 -9.50 -15.71 1.06
C LEU A 171 -10.58 -15.94 -0.02
N THR A 172 -10.80 -17.20 -0.35
CA THR A 172 -12.08 -17.59 -0.95
C THR A 172 -13.12 -17.43 0.13
N LEU A 173 -13.89 -16.34 0.08
CA LEU A 173 -15.10 -16.23 0.89
C LEU A 173 -15.99 -17.41 0.51
N PRO A 174 -16.44 -18.25 1.47
CA PRO A 174 -17.41 -19.30 1.16
C PRO A 174 -18.65 -18.61 0.60
N THR A 175 -18.92 -18.85 -0.68
CA THR A 175 -20.23 -18.55 -1.27
C THR A 175 -21.25 -19.38 -0.53
N THR A 176 -21.92 -18.79 0.44
CA THR A 176 -23.14 -19.39 1.01
C THR A 176 -24.19 -19.32 -0.08
N ASP A 177 -24.27 -20.41 -0.85
CA ASP A 177 -25.40 -20.68 -1.70
C ASP A 177 -26.60 -20.90 -0.74
N ARG A 178 -27.43 -19.87 -0.61
CA ARG A 178 -28.72 -19.98 0.07
C ARG A 178 -29.71 -20.39 -1.00
N GLY A 179 -29.91 -21.74 -1.13
CA GLY A 179 -31.07 -22.29 -1.81
C GLY A 179 -32.38 -21.88 -1.14
#